data_e2793794652db426b987d0cbf5b9a413
#
_entry.id   e2793794652db426b987d0cbf5b9a413
#
_cell.length_a   1.000
_cell.length_b   1.000
_cell.length_c   1.000
_cell.angle_alpha   90.00
_cell.angle_beta   90.00
_cell.angle_gamma   90.00
#
_symmetry.space_group_name_H-M   'P 1'
#
loop_
_entity.id
_entity.type
_entity.pdbx_description
1 polymer ?
#
loop_
_entity_poly.entity_id
_entity_poly.type
_entity_poly.pdbx_seq_one_letter_code
_entity_poly.pdbx_strand_id
1 'polypeptide(L)'
;MLSKLSLAADHRDNLLNRGLTDDDIKRLGYKSTPVVGMSALAKQLRSEGYYLAGVPGFFKDKAGSWTFVHEQRGILIPVRDRLGRIQGLQIRRDNVTKRKFRWISSADMDEGCRAEGWTHLVGKVRPTIVLTEGPMKADVINALTGLTVLAVPGVNTLTQLELALRDLKSVGLVEIKTAFDMDFATNQHVQNGYNSLLNLLGEMGFRYGTYLWDPTYKGLDDYIWEHCFQRRKSQ
;
A
#
# COMPACT_ATOMS: atom_id res chain seq x y z
N MET A 1 17.47 -3.09 -0.61
CA MET A 1 16.84 -4.42 -0.56
C MET A 1 16.03 -4.73 -1.83
N LEU A 2 14.96 -3.98 -2.15
CA LEU A 2 14.07 -4.32 -3.27
C LEU A 2 14.77 -4.47 -4.63
N SER A 3 15.80 -3.67 -4.92
CA SER A 3 16.61 -3.80 -6.15
C SER A 3 17.34 -5.14 -6.31
N LYS A 4 17.44 -5.90 -5.22
CA LYS A 4 18.08 -7.23 -5.19
C LYS A 4 17.08 -8.39 -5.30
N LEU A 5 15.79 -8.08 -5.36
CA LEU A 5 14.71 -9.06 -5.48
C LEU A 5 14.15 -9.06 -6.90
N SER A 6 13.73 -10.23 -7.36
CA SER A 6 12.99 -10.41 -8.61
C SER A 6 11.49 -10.33 -8.37
N LEU A 7 10.73 -10.18 -9.44
CA LEU A 7 9.30 -10.39 -9.48
C LEU A 7 9.03 -11.69 -10.26
N ALA A 8 8.32 -12.62 -9.65
CA ALA A 8 7.95 -13.89 -10.29
C ALA A 8 6.94 -13.64 -11.44
N ALA A 9 6.96 -14.48 -12.46
CA ALA A 9 6.14 -14.30 -13.66
C ALA A 9 4.64 -14.24 -13.35
N ASP A 10 4.14 -15.15 -12.54
CA ASP A 10 2.74 -15.18 -12.10
C ASP A 10 2.33 -13.96 -11.26
N HIS A 11 3.24 -13.38 -10.47
CA HIS A 11 3.02 -12.13 -9.77
C HIS A 11 2.96 -10.94 -10.75
N ARG A 12 3.86 -10.94 -11.75
CA ARG A 12 3.81 -9.94 -12.83
C ARG A 12 2.48 -10.02 -13.57
N ASP A 13 2.05 -11.22 -13.98
CA ASP A 13 0.77 -11.41 -14.67
C ASP A 13 -0.42 -10.97 -13.82
N ASN A 14 -0.38 -11.24 -12.51
CA ASN A 14 -1.41 -10.74 -11.58
C ASN A 14 -1.50 -9.21 -11.56
N LEU A 15 -0.37 -8.50 -11.63
CA LEU A 15 -0.33 -7.04 -11.65
C LEU A 15 -0.78 -6.49 -13.01
N LEU A 16 -0.39 -7.11 -14.11
CA LEU A 16 -0.86 -6.76 -15.46
C LEU A 16 -2.37 -6.93 -15.59
N ASN A 17 -2.92 -8.02 -15.06
CA ASN A 17 -4.37 -8.27 -15.05
C ASN A 17 -5.18 -7.27 -14.21
N ARG A 18 -4.50 -6.44 -13.38
CA ARG A 18 -5.10 -5.31 -12.66
C ARG A 18 -4.99 -3.99 -13.40
N GLY A 19 -4.39 -3.99 -14.59
CA GLY A 19 -4.25 -2.79 -15.41
C GLY A 19 -2.93 -2.03 -15.25
N LEU A 20 -1.97 -2.55 -14.47
CA LEU A 20 -0.62 -1.99 -14.42
C LEU A 20 0.16 -2.41 -15.66
N THR A 21 1.01 -1.53 -16.16
CA THR A 21 2.00 -1.84 -17.19
C THR A 21 3.32 -2.32 -16.57
N ASP A 22 4.22 -2.90 -17.36
CA ASP A 22 5.58 -3.24 -16.90
C ASP A 22 6.34 -2.03 -16.36
N ASP A 23 6.16 -0.88 -16.99
CA ASP A 23 6.78 0.37 -16.54
C ASP A 23 6.20 0.82 -15.20
N ASP A 24 4.88 0.67 -14.98
CA ASP A 24 4.26 0.93 -13.68
C ASP A 24 4.80 -0.03 -12.61
N ILE A 25 4.85 -1.32 -12.89
CA ILE A 25 5.36 -2.34 -11.98
C ILE A 25 6.80 -2.03 -11.56
N LYS A 26 7.63 -1.63 -12.53
CA LYS A 26 9.02 -1.24 -12.29
C LYS A 26 9.12 0.04 -11.47
N ARG A 27 8.38 1.08 -11.84
CA ARG A 27 8.33 2.40 -11.16
C ARG A 27 7.85 2.26 -9.72
N LEU A 28 6.79 1.49 -9.49
CA LEU A 28 6.20 1.25 -8.18
C LEU A 28 7.07 0.33 -7.30
N GLY A 29 7.90 -0.51 -7.93
CA GLY A 29 8.90 -1.33 -7.25
C GLY A 29 8.35 -2.62 -6.66
N TYR A 30 7.28 -3.16 -7.23
CA TYR A 30 6.74 -4.46 -6.85
C TYR A 30 7.77 -5.58 -7.00
N LYS A 31 7.82 -6.46 -6.03
CA LYS A 31 8.72 -7.62 -6.00
C LYS A 31 8.02 -8.84 -5.43
N SER A 32 8.60 -10.00 -5.60
CA SER A 32 8.18 -11.20 -4.89
C SER A 32 8.95 -11.35 -3.58
N THR A 33 8.31 -11.93 -2.56
CA THR A 33 9.02 -12.30 -1.33
C THR A 33 10.13 -13.29 -1.63
N PRO A 34 11.33 -13.11 -1.06
CA PRO A 34 12.35 -14.13 -1.13
C PRO A 34 11.92 -15.36 -0.33
N VAL A 35 12.00 -16.54 -0.93
CA VAL A 35 11.68 -17.81 -0.26
C VAL A 35 12.91 -18.44 0.42
N VAL A 36 14.10 -18.02 0.03
CA VAL A 36 15.40 -18.46 0.59
C VAL A 36 16.39 -17.30 0.58
N GLY A 37 17.49 -17.45 1.31
CA GLY A 37 18.62 -16.51 1.24
C GLY A 37 18.46 -15.22 2.05
N MET A 38 17.55 -15.16 3.04
CA MET A 38 17.30 -13.95 3.84
C MET A 38 18.56 -13.49 4.59
N SER A 39 19.31 -14.41 5.19
CA SER A 39 20.56 -14.08 5.89
C SER A 39 21.66 -13.62 4.92
N ALA A 40 21.73 -14.23 3.72
CA ALA A 40 22.65 -13.77 2.68
C ALA A 40 22.29 -12.36 2.19
N LEU A 41 21.01 -12.07 1.99
CA LEU A 41 20.51 -10.73 1.65
C LEU A 41 20.87 -9.70 2.73
N ALA A 42 20.63 -10.01 3.99
CA ALA A 42 20.95 -9.13 5.09
C ALA A 42 22.48 -8.88 5.20
N LYS A 43 23.28 -9.94 5.06
CA LYS A 43 24.76 -9.83 5.03
C LYS A 43 25.24 -8.93 3.88
N GLN A 44 24.69 -9.11 2.68
CA GLN A 44 25.04 -8.30 1.52
C GLN A 44 24.67 -6.83 1.75
N LEU A 45 23.47 -6.53 2.27
CA LEU A 45 23.06 -5.15 2.56
C LEU A 45 24.01 -4.50 3.57
N ARG A 46 24.42 -5.22 4.62
CA ARG A 46 25.38 -4.70 5.59
C ARG A 46 26.76 -4.44 4.99
N SER A 47 27.26 -5.34 4.15
CA SER A 47 28.55 -5.11 3.45
C SER A 47 28.52 -3.92 2.50
N GLU A 48 27.34 -3.54 2.03
CA GLU A 48 27.11 -2.32 1.22
C GLU A 48 26.89 -1.06 2.08
N GLY A 49 27.02 -1.17 3.40
CA GLY A 49 26.93 -0.04 4.33
C GLY A 49 25.50 0.29 4.82
N TYR A 50 24.50 -0.55 4.53
CA TYR A 50 23.15 -0.30 5.01
C TYR A 50 22.96 -0.69 6.47
N TYR A 51 22.29 0.17 7.22
CA TYR A 51 21.79 -0.09 8.56
C TYR A 51 20.51 -0.89 8.50
N LEU A 52 20.40 -1.99 9.29
CA LEU A 52 19.21 -2.84 9.32
C LEU A 52 18.42 -2.69 10.64
N ALA A 53 19.05 -2.18 11.70
CA ALA A 53 18.35 -1.89 12.94
C ALA A 53 17.24 -0.84 12.72
N GLY A 54 16.07 -1.07 13.33
CA GLY A 54 14.91 -0.19 13.17
C GLY A 54 14.21 -0.28 11.80
N VAL A 55 14.60 -1.21 10.93
CA VAL A 55 13.92 -1.44 9.64
C VAL A 55 13.00 -2.65 9.78
N PRO A 56 11.67 -2.48 9.66
CA PRO A 56 10.72 -3.57 9.82
C PRO A 56 11.02 -4.74 8.88
N GLY A 57 10.98 -5.95 9.45
CA GLY A 57 11.29 -7.19 8.76
C GLY A 57 12.73 -7.67 8.96
N PHE A 58 13.68 -6.80 9.32
CA PHE A 58 15.02 -7.24 9.71
C PHE A 58 15.11 -7.48 11.21
N PHE A 59 15.87 -8.49 11.61
CA PHE A 59 16.08 -8.87 13.00
C PHE A 59 17.36 -9.71 13.13
N LYS A 60 17.81 -9.99 14.38
CA LYS A 60 18.90 -10.93 14.66
C LYS A 60 18.35 -12.32 14.94
N ASP A 61 18.92 -13.32 14.30
CA ASP A 61 18.62 -14.73 14.58
C ASP A 61 19.27 -15.20 15.90
N LYS A 62 19.04 -16.45 16.28
CA LYS A 62 19.60 -17.05 17.51
C LYS A 62 21.15 -17.04 17.57
N ALA A 63 21.81 -16.93 16.43
CA ALA A 63 23.27 -16.81 16.35
C ALA A 63 23.74 -15.35 16.36
N GLY A 64 22.84 -14.37 16.56
CA GLY A 64 23.13 -12.94 16.55
C GLY A 64 23.39 -12.37 15.16
N SER A 65 23.09 -13.12 14.11
CA SER A 65 23.27 -12.69 12.72
C SER A 65 22.01 -12.00 12.16
N TRP A 66 22.22 -10.90 11.44
CA TRP A 66 21.09 -10.22 10.78
C TRP A 66 20.46 -11.10 9.69
N THR A 67 19.14 -11.16 9.71
CA THR A 67 18.31 -11.84 8.72
C THR A 67 17.03 -11.05 8.46
N PHE A 68 16.17 -11.54 7.57
CA PHE A 68 14.88 -10.96 7.25
C PHE A 68 13.77 -11.96 7.55
N VAL A 69 12.60 -11.49 7.94
CA VAL A 69 11.47 -12.36 8.26
C VAL A 69 11.14 -13.30 7.08
N HIS A 70 10.86 -14.56 7.41
CA HIS A 70 10.39 -15.54 6.46
C HIS A 70 8.87 -15.43 6.36
N GLU A 71 8.40 -14.81 5.30
CA GLU A 71 6.98 -14.73 4.98
C GLU A 71 6.59 -15.80 3.95
N GLN A 72 5.29 -16.11 3.91
CA GLN A 72 4.75 -16.90 2.82
C GLN A 72 5.01 -16.20 1.48
N ARG A 73 5.02 -16.98 0.40
CA ARG A 73 5.17 -16.44 -0.94
C ARG A 73 4.07 -15.39 -1.21
N GLY A 74 4.44 -14.28 -1.85
CA GLY A 74 3.52 -13.20 -2.17
C GLY A 74 4.19 -12.01 -2.85
N ILE A 75 3.39 -11.01 -3.16
CA ILE A 75 3.84 -9.76 -3.76
C ILE A 75 4.19 -8.76 -2.66
N LEU A 76 5.42 -8.27 -2.66
CA LEU A 76 5.86 -7.14 -1.83
C LEU A 76 5.39 -5.82 -2.45
N ILE A 77 4.75 -5.01 -1.64
CA ILE A 77 4.16 -3.72 -2.01
C ILE A 77 4.88 -2.62 -1.23
N PRO A 78 5.69 -1.78 -1.89
CA PRO A 78 6.32 -0.65 -1.22
C PRO A 78 5.29 0.40 -0.82
N VAL A 79 5.25 0.76 0.45
CA VAL A 79 4.40 1.83 0.99
C VAL A 79 5.22 3.11 1.09
N ARG A 80 4.78 4.18 0.43
CA ARG A 80 5.55 5.40 0.24
C ARG A 80 4.89 6.63 0.85
N ASP A 81 5.74 7.54 1.35
CA ASP A 81 5.33 8.89 1.74
C ASP A 81 5.18 9.83 0.52
N ARG A 82 4.83 11.11 0.77
CA ARG A 82 4.68 12.12 -0.29
C ARG A 82 5.97 12.48 -1.02
N LEU A 83 7.12 12.16 -0.43
CA LEU A 83 8.44 12.36 -1.06
C LEU A 83 8.90 11.12 -1.84
N GLY A 84 8.06 10.08 -1.94
CA GLY A 84 8.36 8.82 -2.60
C GLY A 84 9.27 7.88 -1.80
N ARG A 85 9.61 8.21 -0.53
CA ARG A 85 10.43 7.37 0.33
C ARG A 85 9.63 6.19 0.83
N ILE A 86 10.22 5.01 0.81
CA ILE A 86 9.59 3.79 1.33
C ILE A 86 9.59 3.84 2.86
N GLN A 87 8.39 3.84 3.44
CA GLN A 87 8.16 3.81 4.88
C GLN A 87 8.11 2.38 5.41
N GLY A 88 7.58 1.47 4.61
CA GLY A 88 7.45 0.07 4.97
C GLY A 88 7.04 -0.76 3.77
N LEU A 89 6.87 -2.06 4.01
CA LEU A 89 6.42 -3.01 3.00
C LEU A 89 5.16 -3.72 3.48
N GLN A 90 4.18 -3.85 2.59
CA GLN A 90 3.13 -4.84 2.73
C GLN A 90 3.44 -6.06 1.88
N ILE A 91 2.91 -7.20 2.27
CA ILE A 91 2.85 -8.41 1.46
C ILE A 91 1.40 -8.75 1.15
N ARG A 92 1.10 -8.97 -0.14
CA ARG A 92 -0.11 -9.67 -0.58
C ARG A 92 0.25 -11.14 -0.73
N ARG A 93 -0.17 -11.95 0.26
CA ARG A 93 0.15 -13.38 0.32
C ARG A 93 -0.63 -14.17 -0.72
N ASP A 94 0.04 -15.18 -1.29
CA ASP A 94 -0.57 -16.14 -2.20
C ASP A 94 -1.41 -17.16 -1.44
N ASN A 95 -2.41 -17.72 -2.13
CA ASN A 95 -3.20 -18.88 -1.67
C ASN A 95 -3.81 -18.76 -0.27
N VAL A 96 -4.10 -17.53 0.17
CA VAL A 96 -4.79 -17.27 1.43
C VAL A 96 -6.07 -16.45 1.20
N THR A 97 -7.13 -16.81 1.91
CA THR A 97 -8.42 -16.12 1.84
C THR A 97 -8.57 -15.05 2.93
N LYS A 98 -8.03 -15.32 4.13
CA LYS A 98 -8.10 -14.41 5.27
C LYS A 98 -6.77 -13.69 5.48
N ARG A 99 -6.82 -12.41 5.85
CA ARG A 99 -5.62 -11.58 6.09
C ARG A 99 -4.64 -11.64 4.92
N LYS A 100 -5.16 -11.50 3.70
CA LYS A 100 -4.39 -11.58 2.46
C LYS A 100 -3.25 -10.56 2.42
N PHE A 101 -3.50 -9.37 2.96
CA PHE A 101 -2.50 -8.32 3.11
C PHE A 101 -1.98 -8.26 4.54
N ARG A 102 -0.66 -8.17 4.70
CA ARG A 102 0.02 -8.00 5.99
C ARG A 102 1.17 -7.02 5.86
N TRP A 103 1.50 -6.37 6.95
CA TRP A 103 2.74 -5.62 7.05
C TRP A 103 3.91 -6.57 7.27
N ILE A 104 5.03 -6.29 6.61
CA ILE A 104 6.32 -6.89 6.95
C ILE A 104 6.77 -6.26 8.26
N SER A 105 6.90 -7.08 9.30
CA SER A 105 7.22 -6.65 10.66
C SER A 105 8.06 -7.71 11.36
N SER A 106 8.97 -7.29 12.23
CA SER A 106 9.81 -8.14 13.07
C SER A 106 9.72 -7.74 14.55
N ALA A 107 8.57 -7.20 14.98
CA ALA A 107 8.37 -6.63 16.33
C ALA A 107 8.70 -7.56 17.49
N ASP A 108 8.45 -8.87 17.31
CA ASP A 108 8.60 -9.88 18.35
C ASP A 108 9.97 -10.63 18.23
N MET A 109 10.87 -10.12 17.41
CA MET A 109 12.18 -10.70 17.14
C MET A 109 13.29 -9.87 17.79
N ASP A 110 14.47 -10.48 18.02
CA ASP A 110 15.64 -9.82 18.60
C ASP A 110 16.11 -8.66 17.71
N GLU A 111 16.28 -7.47 18.28
CA GLU A 111 16.52 -6.20 17.58
C GLU A 111 15.55 -5.93 16.42
N GLY A 112 14.38 -6.55 16.43
CA GLY A 112 13.33 -6.35 15.42
C GLY A 112 12.58 -5.04 15.57
N CYS A 113 11.83 -4.68 14.55
CA CYS A 113 11.08 -3.42 14.51
C CYS A 113 9.65 -3.67 14.02
N ARG A 114 8.69 -2.96 14.66
CA ARG A 114 7.27 -2.97 14.29
C ARG A 114 7.04 -2.13 13.04
N ALA A 115 6.12 -2.58 12.19
CA ALA A 115 5.53 -1.75 11.16
C ALA A 115 4.36 -0.92 11.73
N GLU A 116 4.32 0.38 11.41
CA GLU A 116 3.41 1.34 12.05
C GLU A 116 2.06 1.51 11.31
N GLY A 117 1.81 0.75 10.26
CA GLY A 117 0.55 0.89 9.50
C GLY A 117 0.47 2.21 8.73
N TRP A 118 1.55 2.61 8.07
CA TRP A 118 1.65 3.88 7.32
C TRP A 118 0.63 4.00 6.20
N THR A 119 0.28 5.24 5.89
CA THR A 119 -0.44 5.58 4.68
C THR A 119 0.49 5.50 3.47
N HIS A 120 -0.08 5.28 2.28
CA HIS A 120 0.64 5.24 1.02
C HIS A 120 0.16 6.35 0.09
N LEU A 121 1.06 7.21 -0.36
CA LEU A 121 0.75 8.21 -1.37
C LEU A 121 1.37 7.84 -2.71
N VAL A 122 0.57 7.89 -3.76
CA VAL A 122 1.01 7.77 -5.16
C VAL A 122 0.51 8.95 -5.98
N GLY A 123 1.37 9.47 -6.84
CA GLY A 123 1.13 10.68 -7.62
C GLY A 123 1.68 11.95 -6.95
N LYS A 124 1.63 13.07 -7.69
CA LYS A 124 2.05 14.39 -7.18
C LYS A 124 0.95 15.00 -6.33
N VAL A 125 1.29 15.62 -5.21
CA VAL A 125 0.29 16.31 -4.38
C VAL A 125 -0.43 17.37 -5.20
N ARG A 126 -1.76 17.38 -5.09
CA ARG A 126 -2.68 18.32 -5.74
C ARG A 126 -3.66 18.85 -4.69
N PRO A 127 -4.35 19.97 -4.97
CA PRO A 127 -5.38 20.51 -4.07
C PRO A 127 -6.51 19.51 -3.75
N THR A 128 -6.80 18.59 -4.68
CA THR A 128 -7.76 17.50 -4.50
C THR A 128 -7.08 16.16 -4.71
N ILE A 129 -7.30 15.21 -3.80
CA ILE A 129 -6.80 13.84 -3.89
C ILE A 129 -7.93 12.82 -3.66
N VAL A 130 -7.67 11.59 -4.08
CA VAL A 130 -8.52 10.42 -3.75
C VAL A 130 -7.98 9.77 -2.49
N LEU A 131 -8.87 9.36 -1.58
CA LEU A 131 -8.55 8.56 -0.40
C LEU A 131 -9.23 7.20 -0.51
N THR A 132 -8.44 6.12 -0.48
CA THR A 132 -8.92 4.75 -0.65
C THR A 132 -8.32 3.80 0.37
N GLU A 133 -8.74 2.54 0.36
CA GLU A 133 -8.19 1.47 1.18
C GLU A 133 -7.16 0.65 0.38
N GLY A 134 -5.98 0.48 0.96
CA GLY A 134 -4.93 -0.41 0.45
C GLY A 134 -4.03 0.18 -0.63
N PRO A 135 -2.70 0.08 -0.45
CA PRO A 135 -1.71 0.67 -1.36
C PRO A 135 -1.83 0.19 -2.82
N MET A 136 -2.10 -1.10 -3.04
CA MET A 136 -2.21 -1.66 -4.39
C MET A 136 -3.36 -1.05 -5.19
N LYS A 137 -4.52 -0.77 -4.54
CA LYS A 137 -5.63 -0.07 -5.20
C LYS A 137 -5.25 1.35 -5.58
N ALA A 138 -4.57 2.06 -4.67
CA ALA A 138 -4.09 3.41 -4.96
C ALA A 138 -3.16 3.43 -6.17
N ASP A 139 -2.24 2.49 -6.25
CA ASP A 139 -1.31 2.37 -7.37
C ASP A 139 -2.03 2.13 -8.69
N VAL A 140 -3.04 1.24 -8.71
CA VAL A 140 -3.85 0.96 -9.91
C VAL A 140 -4.65 2.20 -10.32
N ILE A 141 -5.36 2.84 -9.39
CA ILE A 141 -6.13 4.06 -9.68
C ILE A 141 -5.19 5.14 -10.26
N ASN A 142 -4.03 5.37 -9.65
CA ASN A 142 -3.07 6.35 -10.15
C ASN A 142 -2.54 6.00 -11.54
N ALA A 143 -2.16 4.75 -11.77
CA ALA A 143 -1.63 4.29 -13.06
C ALA A 143 -2.65 4.48 -14.19
N LEU A 144 -3.91 4.15 -13.93
CA LEU A 144 -4.97 4.23 -14.93
C LEU A 144 -5.52 5.65 -15.17
N THR A 145 -5.45 6.54 -14.18
CA THR A 145 -6.13 7.85 -14.24
C THR A 145 -5.21 9.05 -14.09
N GLY A 146 -4.00 8.87 -13.58
CA GLY A 146 -3.11 9.98 -13.21
C GLY A 146 -3.56 10.77 -11.97
N LEU A 147 -4.63 10.34 -11.27
CA LEU A 147 -5.08 10.96 -10.03
C LEU A 147 -4.05 10.74 -8.92
N THR A 148 -3.92 11.69 -8.03
CA THR A 148 -3.16 11.51 -6.79
C THR A 148 -4.03 10.75 -5.80
N VAL A 149 -3.49 9.66 -5.25
CA VAL A 149 -4.24 8.77 -4.37
C VAL A 149 -3.48 8.56 -3.07
N LEU A 150 -4.15 8.78 -1.95
CA LEU A 150 -3.70 8.40 -0.61
C LEU A 150 -4.42 7.11 -0.21
N ALA A 151 -3.68 6.10 0.22
CA ALA A 151 -4.27 4.88 0.74
C ALA A 151 -4.02 4.72 2.23
N VAL A 152 -5.05 4.27 2.94
CA VAL A 152 -4.93 3.78 4.32
C VAL A 152 -4.84 2.26 4.32
N PRO A 153 -4.15 1.64 5.29
CA PRO A 153 -4.08 0.18 5.39
C PRO A 153 -5.39 -0.47 5.86
N GLY A 154 -6.34 0.36 6.31
CA GLY A 154 -7.69 0.00 6.77
C GLY A 154 -8.34 1.18 7.45
N VAL A 155 -9.67 1.24 7.47
CA VAL A 155 -10.47 2.36 8.01
C VAL A 155 -10.26 2.63 9.51
N ASN A 156 -9.65 1.71 10.24
CA ASN A 156 -9.41 1.84 11.68
C ASN A 156 -8.01 2.39 12.03
N THR A 157 -7.18 2.75 11.05
CA THR A 157 -5.80 3.23 11.27
C THR A 157 -5.73 4.74 11.09
N LEU A 158 -6.47 5.49 11.92
CA LEU A 158 -6.64 6.94 11.76
C LEU A 158 -5.42 7.76 12.20
N THR A 159 -4.62 7.29 13.17
CA THR A 159 -3.47 8.07 13.69
C THR A 159 -2.45 8.38 12.60
N GLN A 160 -2.05 7.39 11.83
CA GLN A 160 -1.09 7.59 10.73
C GLN A 160 -1.70 8.40 9.58
N LEU A 161 -3.01 8.28 9.38
CA LEU A 161 -3.75 9.11 8.42
C LEU A 161 -3.73 10.58 8.83
N GLU A 162 -4.02 10.88 10.09
CA GLU A 162 -4.01 12.26 10.59
C GLU A 162 -2.66 12.93 10.37
N LEU A 163 -1.56 12.25 10.70
CA LEU A 163 -0.21 12.75 10.47
C LEU A 163 0.05 13.04 8.98
N ALA A 164 -0.32 12.10 8.11
CA ALA A 164 -0.17 12.28 6.66
C ALA A 164 -1.02 13.45 6.13
N LEU A 165 -2.26 13.58 6.61
CA LEU A 165 -3.14 14.67 6.20
C LEU A 165 -2.66 16.05 6.67
N ARG A 166 -2.08 16.17 7.88
CA ARG A 166 -1.43 17.39 8.36
C ARG A 166 -0.27 17.81 7.44
N ASP A 167 0.58 16.84 7.08
CA ASP A 167 1.69 17.07 6.17
C ASP A 167 1.19 17.48 4.77
N LEU A 168 0.19 16.80 4.22
CA LEU A 168 -0.40 17.12 2.92
C LEU A 168 -1.12 18.48 2.92
N LYS A 169 -1.80 18.85 4.00
CA LYS A 169 -2.44 20.16 4.16
C LYS A 169 -1.42 21.29 4.12
N SER A 170 -0.25 21.09 4.74
CA SER A 170 0.83 22.09 4.75
C SER A 170 1.41 22.38 3.35
N VAL A 171 1.19 21.48 2.39
CA VAL A 171 1.67 21.61 1.00
C VAL A 171 0.51 21.80 -0.01
N GLY A 172 -0.66 22.20 0.47
CA GLY A 172 -1.75 22.70 -0.37
C GLY A 172 -2.90 21.74 -0.66
N LEU A 173 -3.01 20.61 0.09
CA LEU A 173 -4.21 19.77 0.02
C LEU A 173 -5.42 20.52 0.64
N VAL A 174 -6.54 20.55 -0.08
CA VAL A 174 -7.78 21.25 0.31
C VAL A 174 -8.98 20.33 0.33
N GLU A 175 -9.03 19.37 -0.58
CA GLU A 175 -10.20 18.52 -0.80
C GLU A 175 -9.83 17.05 -0.91
N ILE A 176 -10.68 16.18 -0.34
CA ILE A 176 -10.50 14.74 -0.34
C ILE A 176 -11.77 14.08 -0.93
N LYS A 177 -11.58 13.24 -1.93
CA LYS A 177 -12.63 12.37 -2.47
C LYS A 177 -12.41 10.95 -1.96
N THR A 178 -13.28 10.48 -1.09
CA THR A 178 -13.21 9.10 -0.57
C THR A 178 -13.67 8.09 -1.60
N ALA A 179 -12.98 6.96 -1.69
CA ALA A 179 -13.27 5.85 -2.62
C ALA A 179 -12.98 4.51 -1.93
N PHE A 180 -13.76 4.22 -0.87
CA PHE A 180 -13.70 2.95 -0.14
C PHE A 180 -14.59 1.90 -0.81
N ASP A 181 -14.29 0.61 -0.58
CA ASP A 181 -15.06 -0.50 -1.14
C ASP A 181 -16.56 -0.35 -0.83
N MET A 182 -17.42 -0.69 -1.79
CA MET A 182 -18.88 -0.50 -1.69
C MET A 182 -19.53 -1.34 -0.59
N ASP A 183 -18.81 -2.30 0.02
CA ASP A 183 -19.31 -3.10 1.14
C ASP A 183 -19.37 -2.32 2.49
N PHE A 184 -18.89 -1.06 2.53
CA PHE A 184 -19.05 -0.19 3.72
C PHE A 184 -20.52 -0.01 4.11
N ALA A 185 -21.45 -0.09 3.17
CA ALA A 185 -22.87 0.10 3.41
C ALA A 185 -23.54 -1.08 4.16
N THR A 186 -22.91 -2.26 4.18
CA THR A 186 -23.49 -3.50 4.74
C THR A 186 -22.83 -3.99 6.02
N ASN A 187 -21.64 -3.46 6.37
CA ASN A 187 -20.86 -3.88 7.53
C ASN A 187 -20.78 -2.75 8.57
N GLN A 188 -21.45 -2.91 9.72
CA GLN A 188 -21.50 -1.91 10.80
C GLN A 188 -20.12 -1.46 11.31
N HIS A 189 -19.13 -2.36 11.39
CA HIS A 189 -17.78 -2.00 11.82
C HIS A 189 -17.08 -1.11 10.79
N VAL A 190 -17.29 -1.38 9.52
CA VAL A 190 -16.74 -0.57 8.43
C VAL A 190 -17.44 0.79 8.39
N GLN A 191 -18.77 0.84 8.58
CA GLN A 191 -19.53 2.10 8.69
C GLN A 191 -19.00 2.99 9.82
N ASN A 192 -18.78 2.42 11.00
CA ASN A 192 -18.27 3.17 12.15
C ASN A 192 -16.88 3.75 11.86
N GLY A 193 -15.98 2.95 11.28
CA GLY A 193 -14.66 3.41 10.86
C GLY A 193 -14.73 4.51 9.80
N TYR A 194 -15.64 4.38 8.83
CA TYR A 194 -15.86 5.37 7.80
C TYR A 194 -16.42 6.69 8.36
N ASN A 195 -17.38 6.63 9.29
CA ASN A 195 -17.90 7.81 9.97
C ASN A 195 -16.82 8.52 10.79
N SER A 196 -15.98 7.77 11.51
CA SER A 196 -14.84 8.34 12.24
C SER A 196 -13.84 9.02 11.29
N LEU A 197 -13.62 8.46 10.11
CA LEU A 197 -12.82 9.09 9.06
C LEU A 197 -13.43 10.42 8.59
N LEU A 198 -14.73 10.46 8.29
CA LEU A 198 -15.40 11.69 7.83
C LEU A 198 -15.37 12.77 8.91
N ASN A 199 -15.55 12.41 10.18
CA ASN A 199 -15.42 13.33 11.32
C ASN A 199 -14.00 13.92 11.38
N LEU A 200 -12.96 13.07 11.28
CA LEU A 200 -11.57 13.53 11.23
C LEU A 200 -11.33 14.53 10.10
N LEU A 201 -11.84 14.24 8.88
CA LEU A 201 -11.69 15.17 7.76
C LEU A 201 -12.37 16.51 8.02
N GLY A 202 -13.57 16.50 8.62
CA GLY A 202 -14.30 17.70 9.01
C GLY A 202 -13.57 18.50 10.09
N GLU A 203 -13.10 17.85 11.16
CA GLU A 203 -12.33 18.48 12.24
C GLU A 203 -11.03 19.11 11.72
N MET A 204 -10.39 18.47 10.75
CA MET A 204 -9.20 19.01 10.09
C MET A 204 -9.52 20.13 9.07
N GLY A 205 -10.81 20.44 8.82
CA GLY A 205 -11.24 21.49 7.91
C GLY A 205 -11.01 21.20 6.43
N PHE A 206 -11.02 19.93 6.02
CA PHE A 206 -11.00 19.56 4.61
C PHE A 206 -12.41 19.62 4.01
N ARG A 207 -12.50 20.03 2.75
CA ARG A 207 -13.67 19.69 1.94
C ARG A 207 -13.59 18.22 1.59
N TYR A 208 -14.69 17.50 1.67
CA TYR A 208 -14.71 16.09 1.29
C TYR A 208 -16.00 15.69 0.57
N GLY A 209 -15.92 14.63 -0.17
CA GLY A 209 -17.03 13.99 -0.85
C GLY A 209 -16.69 12.54 -1.16
N THR A 210 -17.67 11.78 -1.62
CA THR A 210 -17.51 10.35 -1.90
C THR A 210 -17.63 10.10 -3.41
N TYR A 211 -16.69 9.36 -3.99
CA TYR A 211 -16.87 8.78 -5.31
C TYR A 211 -17.90 7.65 -5.22
N LEU A 212 -18.83 7.66 -6.15
CA LEU A 212 -19.81 6.59 -6.34
C LEU A 212 -19.57 5.97 -7.71
N TRP A 213 -19.62 4.66 -7.77
CA TRP A 213 -19.52 3.88 -9.01
C TRP A 213 -20.54 2.74 -8.99
N ASP A 214 -20.63 1.99 -10.07
CA ASP A 214 -21.52 0.84 -10.18
C ASP A 214 -21.21 -0.20 -9.08
N PRO A 215 -22.16 -0.51 -8.18
CA PRO A 215 -21.94 -1.38 -7.02
C PRO A 215 -21.66 -2.85 -7.38
N THR A 216 -21.77 -3.24 -8.65
CA THR A 216 -21.33 -4.55 -9.13
C THR A 216 -19.80 -4.71 -9.03
N TYR A 217 -19.05 -3.59 -8.99
CA TYR A 217 -17.61 -3.55 -8.78
C TYR A 217 -17.30 -3.24 -7.32
N LYS A 218 -16.51 -4.11 -6.68
CA LYS A 218 -16.19 -3.94 -5.27
C LYS A 218 -15.37 -2.66 -5.02
N GLY A 219 -14.30 -2.47 -5.75
CA GLY A 219 -13.36 -1.35 -5.63
C GLY A 219 -13.42 -0.39 -6.83
N LEU A 220 -13.04 0.86 -6.60
CA LEU A 220 -12.90 1.86 -7.67
C LEU A 220 -11.84 1.43 -8.71
N ASP A 221 -10.77 0.76 -8.29
CA ASP A 221 -9.73 0.21 -9.16
C ASP A 221 -10.30 -0.83 -10.14
N ASP A 222 -11.13 -1.75 -9.65
CA ASP A 222 -11.79 -2.77 -10.48
C ASP A 222 -12.78 -2.11 -11.48
N TYR A 223 -13.58 -1.15 -11.01
CA TYR A 223 -14.51 -0.39 -11.87
C TYR A 223 -13.76 0.35 -12.99
N ILE A 224 -12.70 1.10 -12.65
CA ILE A 224 -11.94 1.84 -13.65
C ILE A 224 -11.33 0.88 -14.67
N TRP A 225 -10.69 -0.21 -14.21
CA TRP A 225 -10.02 -1.16 -15.09
C TRP A 225 -11.02 -1.84 -16.03
N GLU A 226 -12.05 -2.48 -15.51
CA GLU A 226 -12.97 -3.26 -16.32
C GLU A 226 -13.93 -2.39 -17.11
N HIS A 227 -14.52 -1.39 -16.48
CA HIS A 227 -15.55 -0.57 -17.13
C HIS A 227 -14.98 0.50 -18.06
N CYS A 228 -13.90 1.17 -17.66
CA CYS A 228 -13.38 2.30 -18.40
C CYS A 228 -12.30 1.93 -19.41
N PHE A 229 -11.51 0.87 -19.16
CA PHE A 229 -10.37 0.53 -20.00
C PHE A 229 -10.55 -0.75 -20.82
N GLN A 230 -11.02 -1.85 -20.22
CA GLN A 230 -11.18 -3.09 -20.98
C GLN A 230 -12.31 -2.99 -22.03
N ARG A 231 -13.45 -2.38 -21.68
CA ARG A 231 -14.54 -2.18 -22.64
C ARG A 231 -14.15 -1.30 -23.83
N ARG A 232 -13.25 -0.31 -23.65
CA ARG A 232 -12.74 0.50 -24.75
C ARG A 232 -11.81 -0.24 -25.70
N LYS A 233 -11.18 -1.33 -25.25
CA LYS A 233 -10.34 -2.18 -26.11
C LYS A 233 -11.14 -3.20 -26.94
N SER A 234 -12.39 -3.42 -26.56
CA SER A 234 -13.31 -4.37 -27.22
C SER A 234 -14.24 -3.69 -28.24
N GLN A 235 -14.16 -2.37 -28.39
CA GLN A 235 -14.80 -1.55 -29.42
C GLN A 235 -13.77 -1.08 -30.47
#